data_f89dd5684e8e2f3d3dd4e30c62c5cb58
#
_entry.id   f89dd5684e8e2f3d3dd4e30c62c5cb58
#
_cell.length_a   1.000
_cell.length_b   1.000
_cell.length_c   1.000
_cell.angle_alpha   90.00
_cell.angle_beta   90.00
_cell.angle_gamma   90.00
#
_symmetry.space_group_name_H-M   'P 1'
#
loop_
_entity.id
_entity.type
_entity.pdbx_description
1 polymer ?
#
loop_
_entity_poly.entity_id
_entity_poly.type
_entity_poly.pdbx_seq_one_letter_code
_entity_poly.pdbx_strand_id
1 'polypeptide(L)'
;MVNIAINGFGRIGRNVLRALYESGRNNEFNVVAINDIAKPEGIAHLLKYDTAHGRFRFDVALENNTLNVAGDDITLLAISDIKDLPWKDLGVDIVLECTGKFDDRSSGQAHLDAGAGKVLFSSPGSPDLDNTVIFGTNEDTLTSEQKLVSNGSCTTNCIV
;
A
#
# COMPACT_ATOMS: atom_id res chain seq x y z
N MET A 1 -5.94 7.51 -14.10
CA MET A 1 -5.73 6.36 -13.21
C MET A 1 -4.77 6.81 -12.12
N VAL A 2 -5.03 6.51 -10.87
CA VAL A 2 -4.18 6.90 -9.73
C VAL A 2 -3.08 5.86 -9.54
N ASN A 3 -1.82 6.29 -9.51
CA ASN A 3 -0.68 5.41 -9.30
C ASN A 3 -0.45 5.18 -7.81
N ILE A 4 -0.47 3.93 -7.39
CA ILE A 4 -0.29 3.50 -6.01
C ILE A 4 1.01 2.73 -5.86
N ALA A 5 1.75 2.98 -4.79
CA ALA A 5 2.81 2.09 -4.32
C ALA A 5 2.42 1.49 -2.96
N ILE A 6 2.80 0.25 -2.72
CA ILE A 6 2.60 -0.44 -1.44
C ILE A 6 3.96 -0.61 -0.77
N ASN A 7 4.17 0.03 0.38
CA ASN A 7 5.36 -0.15 1.21
C ASN A 7 5.04 -1.15 2.33
N GLY A 8 5.66 -2.33 2.28
CA GLY A 8 5.35 -3.47 3.13
C GLY A 8 4.29 -4.38 2.52
N PHE A 9 4.71 -5.57 2.11
CA PHE A 9 3.83 -6.56 1.48
C PHE A 9 3.59 -7.76 2.39
N GLY A 10 3.37 -7.45 3.67
CA GLY A 10 2.90 -8.37 4.67
C GLY A 10 1.43 -8.77 4.44
N ARG A 11 0.75 -9.21 5.47
CA ARG A 11 -0.67 -9.61 5.38
C ARG A 11 -1.56 -8.47 4.86
N ILE A 12 -1.37 -7.25 5.37
CA ILE A 12 -2.22 -6.11 5.01
C ILE A 12 -1.97 -5.69 3.54
N GLY A 13 -0.72 -5.44 3.14
CA GLY A 13 -0.40 -5.03 1.76
C GLY A 13 -0.89 -6.06 0.74
N ARG A 14 -0.70 -7.37 1.00
CA ARG A 14 -1.22 -8.43 0.12
C ARG A 14 -2.74 -8.44 0.02
N ASN A 15 -3.44 -8.30 1.14
CA ASN A 15 -4.89 -8.32 1.14
C ASN A 15 -5.49 -7.07 0.47
N VAL A 16 -4.86 -5.92 0.59
CA VAL A 16 -5.25 -4.71 -0.14
C VAL A 16 -5.14 -4.95 -1.66
N LEU A 17 -4.01 -5.51 -2.13
CA LEU A 17 -3.85 -5.83 -3.54
C LEU A 17 -4.89 -6.86 -4.01
N ARG A 18 -5.12 -7.93 -3.25
CA ARG A 18 -6.14 -8.93 -3.57
C ARG A 18 -7.53 -8.30 -3.66
N ALA A 19 -7.90 -7.48 -2.67
CA ALA A 19 -9.20 -6.81 -2.64
C ALA A 19 -9.39 -5.87 -3.84
N LEU A 20 -8.34 -5.18 -4.28
CA LEU A 20 -8.38 -4.32 -5.47
C LEU A 20 -8.79 -5.10 -6.71
N TYR A 21 -8.14 -6.24 -6.98
CA TYR A 21 -8.46 -7.08 -8.13
C TYR A 21 -9.79 -7.82 -7.96
N GLU A 22 -10.07 -8.34 -6.77
CA GLU A 22 -11.29 -9.12 -6.51
C GLU A 22 -12.56 -8.27 -6.55
N SER A 23 -12.45 -6.97 -6.25
CA SER A 23 -13.55 -6.00 -6.40
C SER A 23 -13.72 -5.44 -7.81
N GLY A 24 -12.79 -5.73 -8.73
CA GLY A 24 -12.80 -5.22 -10.11
C GLY A 24 -12.45 -3.72 -10.21
N ARG A 25 -11.80 -3.15 -9.19
CA ARG A 25 -11.40 -1.73 -9.17
C ARG A 25 -9.96 -1.48 -9.65
N ASN A 26 -9.29 -2.49 -10.16
CA ASN A 26 -7.97 -2.37 -10.76
C ASN A 26 -7.93 -1.49 -12.04
N ASN A 27 -9.09 -1.12 -12.57
CA ASN A 27 -9.21 -0.12 -13.64
C ASN A 27 -9.21 1.34 -13.14
N GLU A 28 -9.41 1.56 -11.84
CA GLU A 28 -9.38 2.89 -11.21
C GLU A 28 -7.99 3.23 -10.69
N PHE A 29 -7.29 2.22 -10.16
CA PHE A 29 -6.00 2.34 -9.50
C PHE A 29 -4.95 1.47 -10.19
N ASN A 30 -3.76 2.03 -10.38
CA ASN A 30 -2.62 1.34 -10.94
C ASN A 30 -1.57 1.11 -9.84
N VAL A 31 -1.32 -0.14 -9.47
CA VAL A 31 -0.25 -0.47 -8.52
C VAL A 31 1.06 -0.54 -9.30
N VAL A 32 1.88 0.50 -9.20
CA VAL A 32 3.14 0.62 -9.97
C VAL A 32 4.31 -0.08 -9.29
N ALA A 33 4.32 -0.13 -7.95
CA ALA A 33 5.41 -0.74 -7.21
C ALA A 33 4.96 -1.34 -5.86
N ILE A 34 5.68 -2.37 -5.46
CA ILE A 34 5.64 -2.94 -4.12
C ILE A 34 7.06 -2.94 -3.57
N ASN A 35 7.25 -2.35 -2.40
CA ASN A 35 8.53 -2.40 -1.69
C ASN A 35 8.42 -3.34 -0.49
N ASP A 36 9.23 -4.38 -0.47
CA ASP A 36 9.35 -5.30 0.67
C ASP A 36 10.74 -5.94 0.67
N ILE A 37 11.31 -6.14 1.86
CA ILE A 37 12.65 -6.75 2.02
C ILE A 37 12.63 -8.28 1.88
N ALA A 38 11.45 -8.89 1.74
CA ALA A 38 11.31 -10.32 1.48
C ALA A 38 11.75 -10.69 0.06
N LYS A 39 12.10 -11.95 -0.14
CA LYS A 39 12.48 -12.44 -1.48
C LYS A 39 11.28 -12.41 -2.44
N PRO A 40 11.48 -12.03 -3.71
CA PRO A 40 10.42 -11.95 -4.71
C PRO A 40 9.58 -13.23 -4.86
N GLU A 41 10.22 -14.40 -4.79
CA GLU A 41 9.53 -15.69 -4.89
C GLU A 41 8.57 -15.90 -3.70
N GLY A 42 8.97 -15.46 -2.50
CA GLY A 42 8.13 -15.50 -1.31
C GLY A 42 6.93 -14.55 -1.42
N ILE A 43 7.16 -13.36 -1.96
CA ILE A 43 6.11 -12.36 -2.24
C ILE A 43 5.05 -12.94 -3.20
N ALA A 44 5.48 -13.49 -4.33
CA ALA A 44 4.59 -14.08 -5.32
C ALA A 44 3.83 -15.29 -4.76
N HIS A 45 4.51 -16.17 -4.01
CA HIS A 45 3.89 -17.34 -3.39
C HIS A 45 2.81 -16.94 -2.38
N LEU A 46 3.14 -16.02 -1.46
CA LEU A 46 2.22 -15.58 -0.43
C LEU A 46 1.06 -14.73 -0.95
N LEU A 47 1.21 -14.06 -2.08
CA LEU A 47 0.09 -13.42 -2.77
C LEU A 47 -0.87 -14.48 -3.33
N LYS A 48 -0.31 -15.54 -3.94
CA LYS A 48 -1.11 -16.58 -4.60
C LYS A 48 -1.84 -17.48 -3.61
N TYR A 49 -1.23 -17.75 -2.44
CA TYR A 49 -1.77 -18.68 -1.45
C TYR A 49 -1.87 -18.00 -0.08
N ASP A 50 -3.07 -17.92 0.45
CA ASP A 50 -3.33 -17.37 1.79
C ASP A 50 -4.13 -18.39 2.61
N THR A 51 -3.73 -18.60 3.87
CA THR A 51 -4.36 -19.59 4.75
C THR A 51 -5.80 -19.23 5.11
N ALA A 52 -6.09 -17.92 5.25
CA ALA A 52 -7.42 -17.45 5.62
C ALA A 52 -8.32 -17.20 4.41
N HIS A 53 -7.76 -16.63 3.33
CA HIS A 53 -8.50 -16.22 2.13
C HIS A 53 -8.40 -17.21 0.96
N GLY A 54 -7.62 -18.29 1.14
CA GLY A 54 -7.45 -19.30 0.11
C GLY A 54 -6.61 -18.84 -1.09
N ARG A 55 -6.76 -19.56 -2.20
CA ARG A 55 -6.02 -19.26 -3.42
C ARG A 55 -6.56 -17.99 -4.10
N PHE A 56 -5.64 -17.08 -4.46
CA PHE A 56 -5.98 -15.91 -5.28
C PHE A 56 -6.43 -16.35 -6.67
N ARG A 57 -7.58 -15.85 -7.12
CA ARG A 57 -8.22 -16.31 -8.37
C ARG A 57 -7.58 -15.76 -9.64
N PHE A 58 -6.74 -14.74 -9.52
CA PHE A 58 -6.04 -14.14 -10.64
C PHE A 58 -4.67 -14.78 -10.83
N ASP A 59 -4.18 -14.74 -12.06
CA ASP A 59 -2.85 -15.24 -12.38
C ASP A 59 -1.77 -14.35 -11.77
N VAL A 60 -0.75 -14.99 -11.21
CA VAL A 60 0.42 -14.33 -10.63
C VAL A 60 1.65 -14.97 -11.23
N ALA A 61 2.46 -14.19 -11.92
CA ALA A 61 3.76 -14.60 -12.45
C ALA A 61 4.87 -13.67 -11.92
N LEU A 62 6.07 -14.19 -11.83
CA LEU A 62 7.25 -13.43 -11.41
C LEU A 62 8.31 -13.57 -12.49
N GLU A 63 8.78 -12.45 -13.02
CA GLU A 63 9.92 -12.38 -13.94
C GLU A 63 10.92 -11.36 -13.40
N ASN A 64 12.10 -11.82 -13.01
CA ASN A 64 13.12 -10.99 -12.35
C ASN A 64 12.51 -10.26 -11.12
N ASN A 65 12.45 -8.93 -11.14
CA ASN A 65 11.85 -8.10 -10.09
C ASN A 65 10.49 -7.50 -10.51
N THR A 66 9.81 -8.13 -11.46
CA THR A 66 8.47 -7.72 -11.90
C THR A 66 7.46 -8.79 -11.53
N LEU A 67 6.48 -8.39 -10.75
CA LEU A 67 5.33 -9.22 -10.39
C LEU A 67 4.20 -8.91 -11.37
N ASN A 68 3.87 -9.86 -12.23
CA ASN A 68 2.71 -9.75 -13.11
C ASN A 68 1.47 -10.29 -12.39
N VAL A 69 0.43 -9.48 -12.31
CA VAL A 69 -0.87 -9.84 -11.70
C VAL A 69 -1.96 -9.58 -12.73
N ALA A 70 -2.55 -10.63 -13.23
CA ALA A 70 -3.64 -10.55 -14.22
C ALA A 70 -3.30 -9.75 -15.50
N GLY A 71 -2.01 -9.67 -15.84
CA GLY A 71 -1.52 -8.89 -16.97
C GLY A 71 -0.92 -7.53 -16.62
N ASP A 72 -1.10 -7.05 -15.39
CA ASP A 72 -0.51 -5.79 -14.92
C ASP A 72 0.88 -6.05 -14.32
N ASP A 73 1.87 -5.28 -14.74
CA ASP A 73 3.24 -5.38 -14.27
C ASP A 73 3.51 -4.45 -13.09
N ILE A 74 3.94 -5.03 -11.97
CA ILE A 74 4.23 -4.33 -10.73
C ILE A 74 5.72 -4.48 -10.42
N THR A 75 6.43 -3.38 -10.25
CA THR A 75 7.86 -3.39 -9.90
C THR A 75 8.06 -3.80 -8.44
N LEU A 76 8.88 -4.83 -8.20
CA LEU A 76 9.30 -5.21 -6.86
C LEU A 76 10.59 -4.48 -6.47
N LEU A 77 10.55 -3.79 -5.34
CA LEU A 77 11.67 -3.11 -4.73
C LEU A 77 12.04 -3.81 -3.40
N ALA A 78 13.31 -3.70 -3.01
CA ALA A 78 13.82 -4.25 -1.75
C ALA A 78 14.67 -3.19 -1.02
N ILE A 79 14.09 -2.00 -0.84
CA ILE A 79 14.76 -0.82 -0.29
C ILE A 79 14.30 -0.63 1.15
N SER A 80 15.25 -0.58 2.09
CA SER A 80 14.95 -0.46 3.52
C SER A 80 14.80 0.97 4.01
N ASP A 81 15.49 1.93 3.40
CA ASP A 81 15.39 3.35 3.76
C ASP A 81 14.33 4.02 2.87
N ILE A 82 13.34 4.64 3.50
CA ILE A 82 12.25 5.36 2.81
C ILE A 82 12.79 6.45 1.88
N LYS A 83 13.89 7.10 2.28
CA LYS A 83 14.48 8.22 1.53
C LYS A 83 15.03 7.81 0.17
N ASP A 84 15.39 6.53 0.01
CA ASP A 84 15.95 5.99 -1.22
C ASP A 84 14.88 5.42 -2.17
N LEU A 85 13.61 5.47 -1.77
CA LEU A 85 12.51 4.94 -2.56
C LEU A 85 12.22 5.84 -3.78
N PRO A 86 12.12 5.26 -4.99
CA PRO A 86 12.04 6.04 -6.23
C PRO A 86 10.61 6.49 -6.57
N TRP A 87 9.85 7.00 -5.60
CA TRP A 87 8.45 7.35 -5.80
C TRP A 87 8.23 8.40 -6.87
N LYS A 88 9.14 9.38 -6.95
CA LYS A 88 9.09 10.42 -7.97
C LYS A 88 9.26 9.85 -9.38
N ASP A 89 10.23 8.97 -9.57
CA ASP A 89 10.55 8.39 -10.88
C ASP A 89 9.44 7.44 -11.36
N LEU A 90 8.75 6.79 -10.41
CA LEU A 90 7.62 5.91 -10.67
C LEU A 90 6.28 6.66 -10.76
N GLY A 91 6.27 7.97 -10.55
CA GLY A 91 5.07 8.81 -10.62
C GLY A 91 4.00 8.39 -9.60
N VAL A 92 4.40 8.08 -8.36
CA VAL A 92 3.50 7.58 -7.33
C VAL A 92 2.64 8.71 -6.77
N ASP A 93 1.33 8.60 -6.93
CA ASP A 93 0.36 9.52 -6.36
C ASP A 93 0.11 9.24 -4.88
N ILE A 94 -0.03 7.95 -4.51
CA ILE A 94 -0.34 7.53 -3.15
C ILE A 94 0.55 6.36 -2.74
N VAL A 95 1.20 6.48 -1.59
CA VAL A 95 1.86 5.36 -0.92
C VAL A 95 0.90 4.77 0.13
N LEU A 96 0.68 3.47 0.06
CA LEU A 96 0.06 2.71 1.15
C LEU A 96 1.16 2.19 2.07
N GLU A 97 1.28 2.78 3.25
CA GLU A 97 2.25 2.35 4.27
C GLU A 97 1.68 1.18 5.06
N CYS A 98 2.16 -0.02 4.74
CA CYS A 98 1.65 -1.29 5.27
C CYS A 98 2.72 -2.11 6.02
N THR A 99 3.88 -1.50 6.36
CA THR A 99 4.96 -2.20 7.06
C THR A 99 4.64 -2.44 8.53
N GLY A 100 3.79 -1.60 9.13
CA GLY A 100 3.54 -1.57 10.57
C GLY A 100 4.74 -1.10 11.41
N LYS A 101 5.75 -0.53 10.75
CA LYS A 101 6.97 0.01 11.41
C LYS A 101 6.98 1.53 11.44
N PHE A 102 6.30 2.14 10.51
CA PHE A 102 6.26 3.58 10.28
C PHE A 102 4.83 4.05 10.48
N ASP A 103 4.61 4.91 11.46
CA ASP A 103 3.28 5.39 11.86
C ASP A 103 3.28 6.87 12.29
N ASP A 104 4.42 7.54 12.11
CA ASP A 104 4.64 8.92 12.52
C ASP A 104 4.74 9.90 11.32
N ARG A 105 4.60 11.20 11.63
CA ARG A 105 4.74 12.26 10.64
C ARG A 105 6.11 12.26 9.96
N SER A 106 7.18 11.91 10.67
CA SER A 106 8.54 11.92 10.12
C SER A 106 8.71 10.90 9.01
N SER A 107 8.20 9.68 9.20
CA SER A 107 8.21 8.63 8.18
C SER A 107 7.29 8.98 7.01
N GLY A 108 6.11 9.55 7.29
CA GLY A 108 5.22 10.05 6.24
C GLY A 108 5.87 11.15 5.40
N GLN A 109 6.56 12.10 6.05
CA GLN A 109 7.27 13.17 5.36
C GLN A 109 8.41 12.62 4.49
N ALA A 110 9.12 11.57 4.95
CA ALA A 110 10.15 10.93 4.15
C ALA A 110 9.61 10.34 2.84
N HIS A 111 8.40 9.76 2.85
CA HIS A 111 7.73 9.32 1.62
C HIS A 111 7.36 10.49 0.70
N LEU A 112 6.87 11.61 1.25
CA LEU A 112 6.58 12.81 0.46
C LEU A 112 7.85 13.40 -0.15
N ASP A 113 8.95 13.43 0.60
CA ASP A 113 10.25 13.93 0.14
C ASP A 113 10.84 13.02 -0.94
N ALA A 114 10.57 11.71 -0.88
CA ALA A 114 10.90 10.75 -1.93
C ALA A 114 10.03 10.88 -3.19
N GLY A 115 9.01 11.75 -3.16
CA GLY A 115 8.20 12.13 -4.31
C GLY A 115 6.79 11.58 -4.35
N ALA A 116 6.30 10.95 -3.28
CA ALA A 116 4.89 10.55 -3.17
C ALA A 116 3.98 11.78 -3.05
N GLY A 117 2.80 11.73 -3.65
CA GLY A 117 1.80 12.79 -3.51
C GLY A 117 1.11 12.78 -2.14
N LYS A 118 0.75 11.61 -1.67
CA LYS A 118 0.08 11.35 -0.36
C LYS A 118 0.56 10.04 0.24
N VAL A 119 0.37 9.89 1.56
CA VAL A 119 0.63 8.64 2.29
C VAL A 119 -0.62 8.26 3.08
N LEU A 120 -1.06 7.02 2.89
CA LEU A 120 -2.12 6.40 3.67
C LEU A 120 -1.51 5.30 4.55
N PHE A 121 -1.56 5.50 5.86
CA PHE A 121 -1.10 4.51 6.83
C PHE A 121 -2.19 3.48 7.10
N SER A 122 -1.84 2.21 7.01
CA SER A 122 -2.75 1.08 7.32
C SER A 122 -2.83 0.75 8.81
N SER A 123 -2.19 1.55 9.65
CA SER A 123 -2.10 1.41 11.11
C SER A 123 -2.52 2.70 11.79
N PRO A 124 -2.80 2.67 13.10
CA PRO A 124 -3.01 3.90 13.86
C PRO A 124 -1.77 4.78 13.71
N GLY A 125 -1.98 5.99 13.27
CA GLY A 125 -0.90 6.97 13.13
C GLY A 125 -0.72 7.79 14.40
N SER A 126 0.42 8.48 14.50
CA SER A 126 0.66 9.43 15.58
C SER A 126 -0.35 10.60 15.51
N PRO A 127 -0.65 11.24 16.66
CA PRO A 127 -1.66 12.31 16.73
C PRO A 127 -1.36 13.56 15.89
N ASP A 128 -0.14 13.68 15.38
CA ASP A 128 0.32 14.80 14.56
C ASP A 128 0.15 14.57 13.04
N LEU A 129 -0.43 13.45 12.64
CA LEU A 129 -0.85 13.26 11.24
C LEU A 129 -1.98 14.24 10.86
N ASP A 130 -2.19 14.45 9.57
CA ASP A 130 -3.17 15.41 9.09
C ASP A 130 -4.61 14.96 9.40
N ASN A 131 -4.88 13.65 9.37
CA ASN A 131 -6.18 13.09 9.70
C ASN A 131 -6.09 11.60 10.04
N THR A 132 -7.10 11.12 10.79
CA THR A 132 -7.40 9.69 10.93
C THR A 132 -8.83 9.46 10.46
N VAL A 133 -8.97 8.69 9.39
CA VAL A 133 -10.25 8.47 8.71
C VAL A 133 -10.67 7.01 8.81
N ILE A 134 -11.88 6.79 9.30
CA ILE A 134 -12.52 5.48 9.33
C ILE A 134 -13.63 5.49 8.28
N PHE A 135 -13.48 4.68 7.25
CA PHE A 135 -14.43 4.63 6.14
C PHE A 135 -15.85 4.25 6.63
N GLY A 136 -16.84 4.99 6.16
CA GLY A 136 -18.22 4.83 6.58
C GLY A 136 -18.59 5.59 7.87
N THR A 137 -17.63 6.33 8.47
CA THR A 137 -17.84 7.04 9.74
C THR A 137 -17.52 8.52 9.65
N ASN A 138 -16.33 8.88 9.16
CA ASN A 138 -15.87 10.26 9.12
C ASN A 138 -15.06 10.61 7.87
N GLU A 139 -15.24 9.89 6.77
CA GLU A 139 -14.57 10.17 5.51
C GLU A 139 -14.86 11.54 4.93
N ASP A 140 -15.97 12.17 5.33
CA ASP A 140 -16.33 13.53 4.98
C ASP A 140 -15.40 14.59 5.60
N THR A 141 -14.60 14.21 6.60
CA THR A 141 -13.56 15.08 7.18
C THR A 141 -12.29 15.15 6.32
N LEU A 142 -12.15 14.29 5.31
CA LEU A 142 -10.98 14.25 4.44
C LEU A 142 -11.00 15.43 3.45
N THR A 143 -9.87 16.13 3.37
CA THR A 143 -9.71 17.26 2.45
C THR A 143 -8.56 17.01 1.47
N SER A 144 -8.54 17.74 0.34
CA SER A 144 -7.48 17.66 -0.67
C SER A 144 -6.10 18.03 -0.13
N GLU A 145 -6.05 18.91 0.87
CA GLU A 145 -4.81 19.43 1.45
C GLU A 145 -4.09 18.42 2.36
N GLN A 146 -4.84 17.47 2.91
CA GLN A 146 -4.31 16.46 3.80
C GLN A 146 -3.49 15.44 3.01
N LYS A 147 -2.24 15.23 3.41
CA LYS A 147 -1.28 14.36 2.72
C LYS A 147 -0.89 13.13 3.52
N LEU A 148 -0.91 13.22 4.84
CA LEU A 148 -0.54 12.16 5.76
C LEU A 148 -1.78 11.71 6.53
N VAL A 149 -2.38 10.61 6.09
CA VAL A 149 -3.67 10.14 6.61
C VAL A 149 -3.54 8.73 7.15
N SER A 150 -4.11 8.47 8.33
CA SER A 150 -4.24 7.12 8.89
C SER A 150 -5.64 6.57 8.64
N ASN A 151 -5.73 5.27 8.34
CA ASN A 151 -7.01 4.53 8.31
C ASN A 151 -7.38 3.92 9.67
N GLY A 152 -6.72 4.36 10.75
CA GLY A 152 -6.91 3.79 12.09
C GLY A 152 -6.40 2.36 12.22
N SER A 153 -6.93 1.62 13.19
CA SER A 153 -6.59 0.21 13.41
C SER A 153 -7.69 -0.72 12.92
N CYS A 154 -7.35 -2.01 12.79
CA CYS A 154 -8.35 -3.05 12.54
C CYS A 154 -9.41 -3.09 13.65
N THR A 155 -9.02 -2.87 14.90
CA THR A 155 -9.95 -2.81 16.03
C THR A 155 -10.83 -1.56 15.99
N THR A 156 -10.29 -0.41 15.61
CA THR A 156 -11.08 0.81 15.41
C THR A 156 -12.14 0.57 14.34
N ASN A 157 -11.75 0.06 13.17
CA ASN A 157 -12.69 -0.24 12.09
C ASN A 157 -13.72 -1.31 12.44
N CYS A 158 -13.43 -2.17 13.43
CA CYS A 158 -14.35 -3.21 13.88
C CYS A 158 -15.41 -2.68 14.87
N ILE A 159 -15.06 -1.67 15.67
CA ILE A 159 -15.92 -1.16 16.78
C ILE A 159 -16.86 -0.06 16.27
N VAL A 160 -16.46 0.70 15.30
CA VAL A 160 -17.22 1.83 14.73
C VAL A 160 -18.13 1.33 13.61
#